data_be2be13adaf598d51a86222f0d2773c5
#
_entry.id   be2be13adaf598d51a86222f0d2773c5
#
_cell.length_a   1.000
_cell.length_b   1.000
_cell.length_c   1.000
_cell.angle_alpha   90.00
_cell.angle_beta   90.00
_cell.angle_gamma   90.00
#
_symmetry.space_group_name_H-M   'P 1'
#
loop_
_entity.id
_entity.type
_entity.pdbx_description
1 polymer ?
#
loop_
_entity_poly.entity_id
_entity_poly.type
_entity_poly.pdbx_seq_one_letter_code
_entity_poly.pdbx_strand_id
1 'polypeptide(L)'
;MSKKSVKKPDYAKFEANRAVKKKNKKKKTTAIVSSVIAACVFIIAAIVAVNVLSPSVTAELTSSAWIPEGANNASGDEVEMSEVYNTNYSAYQGSMSFSDDGTFTLWLSPGNPDDGTHSGKYTVSASDKVNLSFDDGTNTSAALTQKNGKISAVVLKYNDYEITFVKQ
;
A
#
# COMPACT_ATOMS: atom_id res chain seq x y z
N MET A 1 -16.88 -55.66 -62.95
CA MET A 1 -15.87 -54.78 -62.37
C MET A 1 -16.53 -53.40 -62.17
N SER A 2 -16.84 -53.08 -60.85
CA SER A 2 -17.51 -51.80 -60.53
C SER A 2 -16.49 -50.73 -60.28
N LYS A 3 -16.50 -49.63 -61.03
CA LYS A 3 -15.61 -48.46 -60.80
C LYS A 3 -16.14 -47.65 -59.62
N LYS A 4 -15.44 -47.65 -58.50
CA LYS A 4 -15.68 -46.75 -57.38
C LYS A 4 -15.38 -45.30 -57.80
N SER A 5 -16.40 -44.45 -57.82
CA SER A 5 -16.29 -43.01 -58.01
C SER A 5 -15.63 -42.38 -56.78
N VAL A 6 -14.44 -41.80 -56.91
CA VAL A 6 -13.76 -41.04 -55.88
C VAL A 6 -14.37 -39.65 -55.83
N LYS A 7 -15.09 -39.32 -54.75
CA LYS A 7 -15.62 -37.98 -54.49
C LYS A 7 -14.45 -36.99 -54.31
N LYS A 8 -14.38 -35.96 -55.16
CA LYS A 8 -13.43 -34.86 -54.99
C LYS A 8 -13.72 -34.13 -53.66
N PRO A 9 -12.68 -33.77 -52.87
CA PRO A 9 -12.84 -33.02 -51.62
C PRO A 9 -13.37 -31.60 -51.91
N ASP A 10 -14.33 -31.16 -51.09
CA ASP A 10 -15.00 -29.86 -51.18
C ASP A 10 -14.11 -28.76 -50.60
N TYR A 11 -13.21 -28.22 -51.41
CA TYR A 11 -12.24 -27.18 -51.01
C TYR A 11 -12.93 -25.87 -50.60
N ALA A 12 -14.12 -25.55 -51.11
CA ALA A 12 -14.86 -24.35 -50.78
C ALA A 12 -15.28 -24.33 -49.28
N LYS A 13 -15.68 -25.51 -48.79
CA LYS A 13 -16.05 -25.67 -47.36
C LYS A 13 -14.84 -25.54 -46.41
N PHE A 14 -13.65 -25.92 -46.89
CA PHE A 14 -12.43 -25.83 -46.13
C PHE A 14 -11.94 -24.37 -46.00
N GLU A 15 -12.03 -23.59 -47.05
CA GLU A 15 -11.70 -22.16 -47.05
C GLU A 15 -12.67 -21.33 -46.24
N ALA A 16 -13.98 -21.60 -46.33
CA ALA A 16 -14.99 -20.92 -45.50
C ALA A 16 -14.75 -21.14 -44.01
N ASN A 17 -14.42 -22.36 -43.56
CA ASN A 17 -14.12 -22.67 -42.18
C ASN A 17 -12.81 -22.00 -41.69
N ARG A 18 -11.83 -21.83 -42.58
CA ARG A 18 -10.56 -21.15 -42.29
C ARG A 18 -10.75 -19.64 -42.10
N ALA A 19 -11.61 -19.03 -42.90
CA ALA A 19 -11.96 -17.61 -42.78
C ALA A 19 -12.75 -17.31 -41.49
N VAL A 20 -13.70 -18.16 -41.10
CA VAL A 20 -14.45 -18.05 -39.86
C VAL A 20 -13.55 -18.20 -38.65
N LYS A 21 -12.60 -19.17 -38.65
CA LYS A 21 -11.60 -19.34 -37.57
C LYS A 21 -10.67 -18.13 -37.42
N LYS A 22 -10.23 -17.53 -38.55
CA LYS A 22 -9.42 -16.30 -38.51
C LYS A 22 -10.18 -15.10 -37.94
N LYS A 23 -11.46 -14.94 -38.32
CA LYS A 23 -12.33 -13.84 -37.86
C LYS A 23 -12.63 -13.93 -36.36
N ASN A 24 -12.84 -15.14 -35.83
CA ASN A 24 -13.08 -15.39 -34.42
C ASN A 24 -11.81 -15.21 -33.58
N LYS A 25 -10.61 -15.55 -34.10
CA LYS A 25 -9.33 -15.34 -33.41
C LYS A 25 -9.01 -13.85 -33.30
N LYS A 26 -9.27 -13.04 -34.38
CA LYS A 26 -9.12 -11.58 -34.30
C LYS A 26 -10.06 -10.92 -33.27
N LYS A 27 -11.35 -11.32 -33.25
CA LYS A 27 -12.32 -10.79 -32.27
C LYS A 27 -11.92 -11.09 -30.82
N LYS A 28 -11.44 -12.32 -30.54
CA LYS A 28 -10.95 -12.68 -29.17
C LYS A 28 -9.71 -11.88 -28.77
N THR A 29 -8.76 -11.70 -29.68
CA THR A 29 -7.54 -10.92 -29.38
C THR A 29 -7.86 -9.46 -29.13
N THR A 30 -8.76 -8.85 -29.92
CA THR A 30 -9.18 -7.46 -29.73
C THR A 30 -9.91 -7.28 -28.41
N ALA A 31 -10.77 -8.22 -27.99
CA ALA A 31 -11.48 -8.16 -26.71
C ALA A 31 -10.51 -8.26 -25.52
N ILE A 32 -9.50 -9.13 -25.60
CA ILE A 32 -8.47 -9.28 -24.53
C ILE A 32 -7.62 -8.02 -24.42
N VAL A 33 -7.16 -7.46 -25.55
CA VAL A 33 -6.35 -6.22 -25.55
C VAL A 33 -7.16 -5.05 -24.99
N SER A 34 -8.43 -4.91 -25.37
CA SER A 34 -9.31 -3.86 -24.85
C SER A 34 -9.55 -4.00 -23.34
N SER A 35 -9.68 -5.22 -22.83
CA SER A 35 -9.84 -5.49 -21.39
C SER A 35 -8.59 -5.15 -20.59
N VAL A 36 -7.40 -5.46 -21.11
CA VAL A 36 -6.12 -5.13 -20.46
C VAL A 36 -5.89 -3.62 -20.41
N ILE A 37 -6.17 -2.92 -21.51
CA ILE A 37 -6.03 -1.45 -21.56
C ILE A 37 -7.01 -0.80 -20.56
N ALA A 38 -8.26 -1.26 -20.49
CA ALA A 38 -9.23 -0.76 -19.54
C ALA A 38 -8.74 -0.96 -18.07
N ALA A 39 -8.22 -2.15 -17.75
CA ALA A 39 -7.67 -2.43 -16.43
C ALA A 39 -6.49 -1.51 -16.10
N CYS A 40 -5.56 -1.29 -17.03
CA CYS A 40 -4.42 -0.37 -16.83
C CYS A 40 -4.89 1.07 -16.61
N VAL A 41 -5.88 1.55 -17.35
CA VAL A 41 -6.45 2.89 -17.19
C VAL A 41 -7.11 3.05 -15.81
N PHE A 42 -7.83 2.03 -15.31
CA PHE A 42 -8.40 2.06 -13.97
C PHE A 42 -7.33 2.07 -12.88
N ILE A 43 -6.25 1.32 -13.03
CA ILE A 43 -5.12 1.32 -12.08
C ILE A 43 -4.45 2.69 -12.06
N ILE A 44 -4.16 3.27 -13.22
CA ILE A 44 -3.56 4.62 -13.31
C ILE A 44 -4.51 5.68 -12.73
N ALA A 45 -5.79 5.61 -13.02
CA ALA A 45 -6.79 6.54 -12.46
C ALA A 45 -6.91 6.40 -10.94
N ALA A 46 -6.82 5.18 -10.39
CA ALA A 46 -6.80 4.96 -8.95
C ALA A 46 -5.53 5.54 -8.29
N ILE A 47 -4.36 5.35 -8.90
CA ILE A 47 -3.09 5.93 -8.42
C ILE A 47 -3.14 7.45 -8.47
N VAL A 48 -3.64 8.04 -9.56
CA VAL A 48 -3.79 9.51 -9.70
C VAL A 48 -4.81 10.04 -8.69
N ALA A 49 -5.94 9.35 -8.48
CA ALA A 49 -6.95 9.77 -7.50
C ALA A 49 -6.40 9.76 -6.07
N VAL A 50 -5.61 8.75 -5.68
CA VAL A 50 -4.95 8.71 -4.37
C VAL A 50 -3.98 9.89 -4.22
N ASN A 51 -3.18 10.19 -5.24
CA ASN A 51 -2.22 11.31 -5.18
C ASN A 51 -2.90 12.70 -5.21
N VAL A 52 -4.06 12.84 -5.86
CA VAL A 52 -4.80 14.12 -5.89
C VAL A 52 -5.61 14.36 -4.62
N LEU A 53 -6.09 13.29 -3.96
CA LEU A 53 -6.87 13.40 -2.72
C LEU A 53 -6.00 13.49 -1.45
N SER A 54 -4.69 13.24 -1.54
CA SER A 54 -3.82 13.13 -0.36
C SER A 54 -2.76 14.22 -0.18
N PRO A 55 -2.62 15.27 -1.01
CA PRO A 55 -1.55 16.25 -0.83
C PRO A 55 -1.65 17.00 0.50
N SER A 56 -2.85 17.18 1.03
CA SER A 56 -3.05 17.81 2.33
C SER A 56 -2.61 16.90 3.50
N VAL A 57 -2.86 15.60 3.41
CA VAL A 57 -2.45 14.62 4.44
C VAL A 57 -0.93 14.48 4.46
N THR A 58 -0.29 14.35 3.30
CA THR A 58 1.19 14.30 3.21
C THR A 58 1.81 15.58 3.75
N ALA A 59 1.35 16.75 3.32
CA ALA A 59 1.86 18.03 3.82
C ALA A 59 1.70 18.18 5.34
N GLU A 60 0.61 17.66 5.91
CA GLU A 60 0.40 17.68 7.36
C GLU A 60 1.32 16.72 8.10
N LEU A 61 1.56 15.51 7.56
CA LEU A 61 2.46 14.53 8.14
C LEU A 61 3.91 15.03 8.15
N THR A 62 4.35 15.67 7.06
CA THR A 62 5.73 16.15 6.89
C THR A 62 5.99 17.49 7.56
N SER A 63 4.94 18.18 8.04
CA SER A 63 5.06 19.53 8.63
C SER A 63 5.72 19.56 10.01
N SER A 64 5.81 18.44 10.72
CA SER A 64 6.30 18.35 12.10
C SER A 64 6.91 16.99 12.38
N ALA A 65 7.79 16.93 13.38
CA ALA A 65 8.10 15.68 14.05
C ALA A 65 6.92 15.26 14.94
N TRP A 66 6.79 13.96 15.15
CA TRP A 66 5.75 13.33 15.95
C TRP A 66 6.42 12.68 17.15
N ILE A 67 5.99 13.00 18.35
CA ILE A 67 6.56 12.46 19.59
C ILE A 67 5.57 11.49 20.25
N PRO A 68 6.03 10.38 20.85
CA PRO A 68 5.17 9.45 21.52
C PRO A 68 4.56 10.08 22.78
N GLU A 69 3.23 9.95 22.92
CA GLU A 69 2.47 10.43 24.07
C GLU A 69 2.06 9.28 24.99
N GLY A 70 1.76 8.10 24.42
CA GLY A 70 1.34 6.92 25.16
C GLY A 70 1.30 5.68 24.29
N ALA A 71 1.11 4.53 24.93
CA ALA A 71 0.96 3.26 24.24
C ALA A 71 -0.08 2.37 24.92
N ASN A 72 -0.72 1.50 24.11
CA ASN A 72 -1.58 0.43 24.60
C ASN A 72 -0.99 -0.92 24.16
N ASN A 73 -1.16 -1.95 24.98
CA ASN A 73 -0.82 -3.33 24.64
C ASN A 73 -1.89 -3.96 23.72
N ALA A 74 -1.67 -5.21 23.32
CA ALA A 74 -2.60 -5.96 22.45
C ALA A 74 -4.01 -6.18 23.08
N SER A 75 -4.14 -6.08 24.40
CA SER A 75 -5.42 -6.15 25.11
C SER A 75 -6.15 -4.80 25.17
N GLY A 76 -5.49 -3.71 24.74
CA GLY A 76 -6.00 -2.36 24.78
C GLY A 76 -5.76 -1.65 26.12
N ASP A 77 -4.97 -2.24 27.03
CA ASP A 77 -4.59 -1.60 28.29
C ASP A 77 -3.46 -0.62 28.04
N GLU A 78 -3.53 0.53 28.71
CA GLU A 78 -2.45 1.52 28.70
C GLU A 78 -1.20 0.96 29.39
N VAL A 79 -0.04 1.15 28.74
CA VAL A 79 1.26 0.69 29.23
C VAL A 79 2.27 1.82 29.22
N GLU A 80 3.27 1.69 30.08
CA GLU A 80 4.38 2.62 30.11
C GLU A 80 5.28 2.46 28.87
N MET A 81 5.83 3.56 28.36
CA MET A 81 6.75 3.50 27.22
C MET A 81 8.03 2.70 27.49
N SER A 82 8.40 2.55 28.76
CA SER A 82 9.49 1.65 29.17
C SER A 82 9.24 0.19 28.80
N GLU A 83 7.97 -0.26 28.81
CA GLU A 83 7.58 -1.59 28.37
C GLU A 83 7.75 -1.73 26.85
N VAL A 84 7.26 -0.75 26.08
CA VAL A 84 7.42 -0.71 24.62
C VAL A 84 8.90 -0.72 24.22
N TYR A 85 9.72 0.05 24.92
CA TYR A 85 11.17 0.15 24.65
C TYR A 85 11.98 -1.03 25.19
N ASN A 86 11.37 -1.86 26.04
CA ASN A 86 12.08 -2.92 26.76
C ASN A 86 13.31 -2.35 27.51
N THR A 87 13.15 -1.21 28.16
CA THR A 87 14.21 -0.49 28.91
C THR A 87 13.72 -0.09 30.30
N ASN A 88 14.63 0.37 31.14
CA ASN A 88 14.29 0.91 32.45
C ASN A 88 13.93 2.42 32.45
N TYR A 89 13.81 3.02 31.27
CA TYR A 89 13.43 4.43 31.15
C TYR A 89 11.93 4.56 31.16
N SER A 90 11.39 5.31 32.11
CA SER A 90 9.95 5.58 32.23
C SER A 90 9.49 6.80 31.43
N ALA A 91 10.42 7.62 30.93
CA ALA A 91 10.07 8.80 30.14
C ALA A 91 9.70 8.42 28.70
N TYR A 92 8.68 9.06 28.15
CA TYR A 92 8.35 8.99 26.73
C TYR A 92 9.48 9.60 25.92
N GLN A 93 10.20 8.76 25.20
CA GLN A 93 11.31 9.19 24.36
C GLN A 93 11.17 8.54 22.99
N GLY A 94 11.50 9.30 21.98
CA GLY A 94 11.43 8.86 20.62
C GLY A 94 10.85 9.91 19.71
N SER A 95 10.79 9.60 18.43
CA SER A 95 10.18 10.45 17.43
C SER A 95 9.80 9.64 16.20
N MET A 96 8.83 10.14 15.48
CA MET A 96 8.49 9.67 14.14
C MET A 96 8.49 10.88 13.21
N SER A 97 9.10 10.77 12.06
CA SER A 97 9.10 11.83 11.04
C SER A 97 8.79 11.26 9.67
N PHE A 98 8.12 12.06 8.86
CA PHE A 98 7.77 11.75 7.47
C PHE A 98 8.43 12.76 6.56
N SER A 99 8.90 12.32 5.40
CA SER A 99 9.51 13.18 4.38
C SER A 99 8.65 13.20 3.12
N ASP A 100 8.72 14.30 2.36
CA ASP A 100 7.94 14.49 1.14
C ASP A 100 8.28 13.48 0.02
N ASP A 101 9.45 12.85 0.10
CA ASP A 101 9.91 11.80 -0.81
C ASP A 101 9.28 10.43 -0.55
N GLY A 102 8.37 10.34 0.43
CA GLY A 102 7.69 9.11 0.81
C GLY A 102 8.49 8.21 1.74
N THR A 103 9.55 8.74 2.37
CA THR A 103 10.30 8.03 3.41
C THR A 103 9.85 8.44 4.81
N PHE A 104 10.08 7.57 5.79
CA PHE A 104 9.87 7.87 7.21
C PHE A 104 11.03 7.36 8.05
N THR A 105 11.18 7.98 9.22
CA THR A 105 12.09 7.52 10.27
C THR A 105 11.32 7.39 11.57
N LEU A 106 11.50 6.27 12.25
CA LEU A 106 10.96 5.98 13.57
C LEU A 106 12.13 5.75 14.51
N TRP A 107 12.22 6.55 15.59
CA TRP A 107 13.19 6.39 16.63
C TRP A 107 12.47 6.03 17.93
N LEU A 108 12.75 4.85 18.44
CA LEU A 108 12.25 4.33 19.71
C LEU A 108 13.44 3.77 20.49
N SER A 109 13.33 3.65 21.79
CA SER A 109 14.38 3.11 22.65
C SER A 109 15.72 3.85 22.59
N PRO A 110 15.76 5.14 22.84
CA PRO A 110 17.02 5.86 22.89
C PRO A 110 18.00 5.25 23.91
N GLY A 111 19.22 5.05 23.49
CA GLY A 111 20.28 4.47 24.33
C GLY A 111 20.52 2.98 24.13
N ASN A 112 19.86 2.33 23.18
CA ASN A 112 20.22 0.98 22.72
C ASN A 112 21.50 1.03 21.86
N PRO A 113 22.25 -0.11 21.75
CA PRO A 113 23.45 -0.18 20.93
C PRO A 113 23.22 0.13 19.45
N ASP A 114 22.03 -0.15 18.94
CA ASP A 114 21.56 0.13 17.57
C ASP A 114 20.82 1.48 17.45
N ASP A 115 20.83 2.28 18.54
CA ASP A 115 20.11 3.54 18.75
C ASP A 115 18.57 3.48 18.59
N GLY A 116 18.00 2.33 18.26
CA GLY A 116 16.55 2.13 18.09
C GLY A 116 15.94 2.89 16.91
N THR A 117 16.74 3.25 15.91
CA THR A 117 16.25 3.94 14.70
C THR A 117 15.84 2.96 13.64
N HIS A 118 14.62 3.10 13.15
CA HIS A 118 14.07 2.34 12.04
C HIS A 118 13.68 3.30 10.92
N SER A 119 13.87 2.89 9.68
CA SER A 119 13.51 3.68 8.50
C SER A 119 12.71 2.84 7.51
N GLY A 120 12.11 3.52 6.53
CA GLY A 120 11.34 2.86 5.50
C GLY A 120 10.58 3.83 4.61
N LYS A 121 9.61 3.27 3.89
CA LYS A 121 8.73 4.02 2.99
C LYS A 121 7.30 4.04 3.51
N TYR A 122 6.59 5.14 3.23
CA TYR A 122 5.18 5.23 3.55
C TYR A 122 4.33 5.59 2.34
N THR A 123 3.07 5.21 2.40
CA THR A 123 2.04 5.62 1.45
C THR A 123 0.76 5.98 2.17
N VAL A 124 0.19 7.13 1.85
CA VAL A 124 -1.14 7.51 2.34
C VAL A 124 -2.17 6.69 1.58
N SER A 125 -2.86 5.79 2.28
CA SER A 125 -3.85 4.88 1.68
C SER A 125 -5.29 5.39 1.80
N ALA A 126 -5.54 6.26 2.79
CA ALA A 126 -6.81 6.96 2.99
C ALA A 126 -6.55 8.27 3.76
N SER A 127 -7.57 9.11 3.92
CA SER A 127 -7.44 10.35 4.70
C SER A 127 -7.10 10.13 6.17
N ASP A 128 -7.35 8.93 6.68
CA ASP A 128 -7.16 8.50 8.07
C ASP A 128 -6.17 7.34 8.23
N LYS A 129 -5.45 6.96 7.16
CA LYS A 129 -4.58 5.77 7.18
C LYS A 129 -3.32 5.92 6.33
N VAL A 130 -2.19 5.54 6.92
CA VAL A 130 -0.88 5.43 6.28
C VAL A 130 -0.40 3.98 6.37
N ASN A 131 0.10 3.44 5.26
CA ASN A 131 0.82 2.17 5.24
C ASN A 131 2.31 2.44 5.34
N LEU A 132 3.02 1.63 6.10
CA LEU A 132 4.43 1.75 6.39
C LEU A 132 5.13 0.44 6.00
N SER A 133 6.22 0.56 5.26
CA SER A 133 7.09 -0.55 4.88
C SER A 133 8.49 -0.25 5.39
N PHE A 134 8.94 -0.96 6.41
CA PHE A 134 10.27 -0.82 6.99
C PHE A 134 11.34 -1.43 6.09
N ASP A 135 12.56 -0.95 6.19
CA ASP A 135 13.70 -1.42 5.39
C ASP A 135 14.10 -2.87 5.72
N ASP A 136 13.71 -3.38 6.88
CA ASP A 136 13.85 -4.79 7.28
C ASP A 136 12.81 -5.74 6.62
N GLY A 137 11.88 -5.19 5.83
CA GLY A 137 10.82 -5.92 5.17
C GLY A 137 9.52 -6.04 5.97
N THR A 138 9.47 -5.54 7.20
CA THR A 138 8.25 -5.50 8.01
C THR A 138 7.27 -4.48 7.43
N ASN A 139 5.98 -4.81 7.45
CA ASN A 139 4.91 -3.93 7.00
C ASN A 139 3.88 -3.74 8.09
N THR A 140 3.44 -2.51 8.27
CA THR A 140 2.39 -2.15 9.22
C THR A 140 1.55 -0.99 8.70
N SER A 141 0.63 -0.49 9.53
CA SER A 141 -0.13 0.72 9.23
C SER A 141 -0.26 1.61 10.45
N ALA A 142 -0.39 2.90 10.20
CA ALA A 142 -0.75 3.87 11.22
C ALA A 142 -2.12 4.47 10.90
N ALA A 143 -2.96 4.62 11.93
CA ALA A 143 -4.19 5.38 11.85
C ALA A 143 -3.91 6.87 12.15
N LEU A 144 -4.59 7.76 11.43
CA LEU A 144 -4.47 9.20 11.60
C LEU A 144 -5.71 9.74 12.29
N THR A 145 -5.55 10.27 13.49
CA THR A 145 -6.63 10.97 14.21
C THR A 145 -6.67 12.42 13.73
N GLN A 146 -7.86 12.89 13.37
CA GLN A 146 -8.05 14.26 12.91
C GLN A 146 -8.89 15.06 13.90
N LYS A 147 -8.49 16.30 14.13
CA LYS A 147 -9.24 17.29 14.91
C LYS A 147 -9.32 18.59 14.12
N ASN A 148 -10.53 19.09 13.89
CA ASN A 148 -10.78 20.31 13.10
C ASN A 148 -10.15 20.26 11.68
N GLY A 149 -10.20 19.09 11.03
CA GLY A 149 -9.66 18.88 9.68
C GLY A 149 -8.13 18.83 9.60
N LYS A 150 -7.43 18.73 10.73
CA LYS A 150 -5.97 18.59 10.83
C LYS A 150 -5.62 17.29 11.53
N ILE A 151 -4.51 16.68 11.15
CA ILE A 151 -3.99 15.50 11.84
C ILE A 151 -3.50 15.92 13.20
N SER A 152 -4.08 15.33 14.25
CA SER A 152 -3.74 15.59 15.66
C SER A 152 -2.89 14.49 16.27
N ALA A 153 -3.03 13.24 15.79
CA ALA A 153 -2.21 12.12 16.24
C ALA A 153 -2.00 11.09 15.12
N VAL A 154 -0.90 10.36 15.24
CA VAL A 154 -0.55 9.18 14.45
C VAL A 154 -0.51 7.99 15.40
N VAL A 155 -1.38 7.00 15.21
CA VAL A 155 -1.44 5.79 16.02
C VAL A 155 -0.79 4.65 15.24
N LEU A 156 0.42 4.29 15.63
CA LEU A 156 1.23 3.28 14.97
C LEU A 156 1.06 1.92 15.65
N LYS A 157 0.77 0.88 14.86
CA LYS A 157 0.94 -0.50 15.30
C LYS A 157 2.40 -0.92 15.13
N TYR A 158 3.08 -1.16 16.23
CA TYR A 158 4.47 -1.57 16.24
C TYR A 158 4.68 -2.71 17.24
N ASN A 159 5.12 -3.87 16.75
CA ASN A 159 5.09 -5.12 17.49
C ASN A 159 3.68 -5.39 18.05
N ASP A 160 3.54 -5.65 19.33
CA ASP A 160 2.26 -5.92 19.99
C ASP A 160 1.64 -4.67 20.64
N TYR A 161 2.09 -3.48 20.26
CA TYR A 161 1.65 -2.20 20.83
C TYR A 161 0.99 -1.29 19.80
N GLU A 162 0.08 -0.47 20.27
CA GLU A 162 -0.43 0.72 19.57
C GLU A 162 0.16 1.96 20.23
N ILE A 163 1.09 2.63 19.54
CA ILE A 163 1.79 3.80 20.05
C ILE A 163 1.15 5.05 19.47
N THR A 164 0.70 5.96 20.32
CA THR A 164 0.14 7.25 19.93
C THR A 164 1.25 8.31 19.89
N PHE A 165 1.40 8.92 18.73
CA PHE A 165 2.31 10.03 18.50
C PHE A 165 1.51 11.31 18.28
N VAL A 166 1.93 12.40 18.90
CA VAL A 166 1.36 13.75 18.73
C VAL A 166 2.38 14.69 18.13
N LYS A 167 1.92 15.80 17.56
CA LYS A 167 2.83 16.83 17.00
C LYS A 167 3.70 17.42 18.09
N GLN A 168 4.99 17.57 17.74
CA GLN A 168 5.94 18.31 18.55
C GLN A 168 5.66 19.82 18.48
#